data_8eb12a4503244448902ab5b1279b3bd9
#
_entry.id   8eb12a4503244448902ab5b1279b3bd9
#
_cell.length_a   1.000
_cell.length_b   1.000
_cell.length_c   1.000
_cell.angle_alpha   90.00
_cell.angle_beta   90.00
_cell.angle_gamma   90.00
#
_symmetry.space_group_name_H-M   'P 1'
#
loop_
_entity.id
_entity.type
_entity.pdbx_description
1 polymer ?
#
loop_
_entity_poly.entity_id
_entity_poly.type
_entity_poly.pdbx_seq_one_letter_code
_entity_poly.pdbx_strand_id
1 'polypeptide(L)'
;MKRHRLSDSGARGWFVGNFPEAIVRTKDYEVCFQTNTTGTIYPKHYHKVVTELQLITRGCMVLNGEEYRTGDICIVEPGDWAEGYYTEDTDTVCVKWPSLPNDKYYI
;
A
#
# COMPACT_ATOMS: atom_id res chain seq x y z
N MET A 1 10.10 24.95 -8.35
CA MET A 1 9.22 23.87 -7.88
C MET A 1 8.38 23.34 -9.03
N LYS A 2 8.04 22.05 -8.99
CA LYS A 2 7.14 21.42 -9.94
C LYS A 2 5.87 21.00 -9.21
N ARG A 3 4.72 21.15 -9.88
CA ARG A 3 3.44 20.71 -9.33
C ARG A 3 2.93 19.52 -10.14
N HIS A 4 2.55 18.47 -9.44
CA HIS A 4 1.87 17.32 -10.00
C HIS A 4 0.60 17.03 -9.20
N ARG A 5 -0.30 16.26 -9.78
CA ARG A 5 -1.47 15.75 -9.09
C ARG A 5 -1.32 14.24 -8.91
N LEU A 6 -1.91 13.69 -7.86
CA LEU A 6 -1.93 12.24 -7.67
C LEU A 6 -2.52 11.53 -8.89
N SER A 7 -3.53 12.14 -9.52
CA SER A 7 -4.16 11.61 -10.73
C SER A 7 -3.24 11.56 -11.96
N ASP A 8 -2.09 12.22 -11.92
CA ASP A 8 -1.08 12.12 -12.97
C ASP A 8 -0.30 10.81 -12.91
N SER A 9 -0.35 10.11 -11.78
CA SER A 9 0.28 8.81 -11.61
C SER A 9 -0.59 7.71 -12.23
N GLY A 10 -0.05 6.51 -12.28
CA GLY A 10 -0.78 5.35 -12.75
C GLY A 10 -1.91 4.92 -11.84
N ALA A 11 -2.49 3.76 -12.15
CA ALA A 11 -3.62 3.21 -11.42
C ALA A 11 -3.29 3.02 -9.93
N ARG A 12 -4.33 3.11 -9.09
CA ARG A 12 -4.29 2.78 -7.67
C ARG A 12 -3.43 3.71 -6.81
N GLY A 13 -3.13 4.92 -7.31
CA GLY A 13 -2.48 5.95 -6.51
C GLY A 13 -0.97 5.75 -6.25
N TRP A 14 -0.31 4.87 -6.98
CA TRP A 14 1.14 4.70 -6.91
C TRP A 14 1.83 5.84 -7.66
N PHE A 15 2.58 6.68 -6.94
CA PHE A 15 3.17 7.88 -7.52
C PHE A 15 4.70 7.94 -7.41
N VAL A 16 5.32 7.05 -6.66
CA VAL A 16 6.77 6.92 -6.55
C VAL A 16 7.14 5.45 -6.71
N GLY A 17 8.14 5.15 -7.53
CA GLY A 17 8.64 3.79 -7.68
C GLY A 17 9.29 3.56 -9.03
N ASN A 18 9.71 2.31 -9.26
CA ASN A 18 10.38 1.92 -10.48
C ASN A 18 9.38 1.39 -11.53
N PHE A 19 8.53 2.27 -12.01
CA PHE A 19 7.55 1.97 -13.05
C PHE A 19 7.28 3.21 -13.90
N PRO A 20 6.80 3.05 -15.15
CA PRO A 20 6.69 4.16 -16.11
C PRO A 20 5.80 5.32 -15.65
N GLU A 21 4.71 5.02 -14.92
CA GLU A 21 3.71 6.02 -14.51
C GLU A 21 4.10 6.78 -13.25
N ALA A 22 5.24 6.46 -12.64
CA ALA A 22 5.69 7.14 -11.43
C ALA A 22 6.00 8.61 -11.71
N ILE A 23 5.52 9.49 -10.84
CA ILE A 23 5.87 10.91 -10.87
C ILE A 23 7.35 11.07 -10.50
N VAL A 24 7.79 10.33 -9.49
CA VAL A 24 9.21 10.21 -9.13
C VAL A 24 9.65 8.77 -9.35
N ARG A 25 10.58 8.57 -10.25
CA ARG A 25 11.07 7.24 -10.57
C ARG A 25 12.31 6.89 -9.76
N THR A 26 12.23 5.80 -9.00
CA THR A 26 13.34 5.31 -8.17
C THR A 26 13.21 3.80 -7.97
N LYS A 27 14.35 3.14 -7.78
CA LYS A 27 14.43 1.71 -7.43
C LYS A 27 14.41 1.49 -5.91
N ASP A 28 14.54 2.54 -5.12
CA ASP A 28 14.78 2.41 -3.69
C ASP A 28 13.51 2.15 -2.91
N TYR A 29 12.37 2.69 -3.34
CA TYR A 29 11.08 2.52 -2.68
C TYR A 29 9.92 2.82 -3.61
N GLU A 30 8.72 2.40 -3.19
CA GLU A 30 7.45 2.74 -3.82
C GLU A 30 6.57 3.44 -2.81
N VAL A 31 5.78 4.41 -3.25
CA VAL A 31 4.82 5.11 -2.39
C VAL A 31 3.49 5.22 -3.09
N CYS A 32 2.42 4.92 -2.37
CA CYS A 32 1.07 5.20 -2.85
C CYS A 32 0.20 5.85 -1.78
N PHE A 33 -0.82 6.54 -2.23
CA PHE A 33 -1.97 6.91 -1.42
C PHE A 33 -3.19 6.22 -2.01
N GLN A 34 -3.94 5.50 -1.18
CA GLN A 34 -5.11 4.75 -1.62
C GLN A 34 -6.31 5.03 -0.75
N THR A 35 -7.48 5.08 -1.40
CA THR A 35 -8.76 5.08 -0.73
C THR A 35 -9.43 3.73 -1.02
N ASN A 36 -9.85 3.04 0.02
CA ASN A 36 -10.55 1.77 -0.08
C ASN A 36 -11.92 1.91 0.55
N THR A 37 -12.95 1.47 -0.18
CA THR A 37 -14.33 1.56 0.31
C THR A 37 -14.63 0.45 1.31
N THR A 38 -15.58 0.70 2.18
CA THR A 38 -16.10 -0.25 3.16
C THR A 38 -16.41 -1.60 2.49
N GLY A 39 -15.96 -2.67 3.11
CA GLY A 39 -16.19 -4.03 2.61
C GLY A 39 -15.21 -4.51 1.56
N THR A 40 -14.32 -3.65 1.05
CA THR A 40 -13.25 -4.08 0.16
C THR A 40 -12.37 -5.10 0.85
N ILE A 41 -12.03 -6.17 0.14
CA ILE A 41 -11.22 -7.26 0.66
C ILE A 41 -9.75 -7.03 0.32
N TYR A 42 -8.91 -7.31 1.29
CA TYR A 42 -7.46 -7.39 1.15
C TYR A 42 -7.11 -8.87 0.96
N PRO A 43 -6.91 -9.33 -0.30
CA PRO A 43 -6.69 -10.77 -0.57
C PRO A 43 -5.43 -11.29 0.09
N LYS A 44 -5.49 -12.51 0.59
CA LYS A 44 -4.34 -13.17 1.23
C LYS A 44 -3.16 -13.25 0.28
N HIS A 45 -2.05 -12.66 0.69
CA HIS A 45 -0.82 -12.65 -0.10
C HIS A 45 0.40 -12.43 0.78
N TYR A 46 1.57 -12.58 0.19
CA TYR A 46 2.86 -12.29 0.81
C TYR A 46 3.84 -11.71 -0.21
N HIS A 47 4.91 -11.13 0.29
CA HIS A 47 6.04 -10.65 -0.50
C HIS A 47 7.27 -11.49 -0.19
N LYS A 48 8.14 -11.70 -1.17
CA LYS A 48 9.39 -12.46 -0.97
C LYS A 48 10.57 -11.56 -0.61
N VAL A 49 10.59 -10.34 -1.12
CA VAL A 49 11.73 -9.43 -1.03
C VAL A 49 11.37 -8.13 -0.32
N VAL A 50 10.24 -7.51 -0.67
CA VAL A 50 9.90 -6.17 -0.18
C VAL A 50 9.38 -6.20 1.25
N THR A 51 9.67 -5.12 1.96
CA THR A 51 8.98 -4.75 3.20
C THR A 51 7.94 -3.71 2.85
N GLU A 52 6.77 -3.80 3.46
CA GLU A 52 5.66 -2.87 3.23
C GLU A 52 5.25 -2.22 4.53
N LEU A 53 5.12 -0.90 4.52
CA LEU A 53 4.59 -0.12 5.62
C LEU A 53 3.27 0.49 5.17
N GLN A 54 2.24 0.38 5.99
CA GLN A 54 0.97 1.06 5.75
C GLN A 54 0.62 1.95 6.94
N LEU A 55 0.41 3.23 6.67
CA LEU A 55 -0.11 4.19 7.62
C LEU A 55 -1.59 4.40 7.33
N ILE A 56 -2.44 4.17 8.32
CA ILE A 56 -3.86 4.47 8.22
C ILE A 56 -4.05 5.96 8.53
N THR A 57 -4.49 6.72 7.55
CA THR A 57 -4.73 8.16 7.73
C THR A 57 -6.18 8.47 8.04
N ARG A 58 -7.10 7.56 7.67
CA ARG A 58 -8.54 7.66 7.96
C ARG A 58 -9.15 6.26 7.90
N GLY A 59 -10.06 5.96 8.79
CA GLY A 59 -10.87 4.74 8.75
C GLY A 59 -10.32 3.59 9.57
N CYS A 60 -10.63 2.37 9.13
CA CYS A 60 -10.24 1.15 9.84
C CYS A 60 -10.03 -0.01 8.88
N MET A 61 -8.86 -0.63 8.98
CA MET A 61 -8.50 -1.85 8.28
C MET A 61 -8.36 -2.99 9.30
N VAL A 62 -8.97 -4.13 9.02
CA VAL A 62 -8.72 -5.35 9.79
C VAL A 62 -7.78 -6.23 8.97
N LEU A 63 -6.63 -6.56 9.55
CA LEU A 63 -5.62 -7.37 8.89
C LEU A 63 -5.20 -8.50 9.83
N ASN A 64 -5.32 -9.74 9.37
CA ASN A 64 -5.04 -10.94 10.17
C ASN A 64 -5.74 -10.91 11.53
N GLY A 65 -6.99 -10.43 11.57
CA GLY A 65 -7.81 -10.36 12.78
C GLY A 65 -7.54 -9.16 13.69
N GLU A 66 -6.61 -8.28 13.34
CA GLU A 66 -6.30 -7.09 14.13
C GLU A 66 -6.80 -5.81 13.47
N GLU A 67 -7.32 -4.89 14.26
CA GLU A 67 -7.78 -3.58 13.79
C GLU A 67 -6.64 -2.59 13.74
N TYR A 68 -6.53 -1.89 12.60
CA TYR A 68 -5.63 -0.75 12.42
C TYR A 68 -6.49 0.48 12.11
N ARG A 69 -6.38 1.50 12.94
CA ARG A 69 -7.17 2.73 12.85
C ARG A 69 -6.29 3.93 12.54
N THR A 70 -6.89 5.07 12.33
CA THR A 70 -6.21 6.33 12.06
C THR A 70 -4.99 6.53 12.98
N GLY A 71 -3.83 6.70 12.39
CA GLY A 71 -2.56 6.87 13.10
C GLY A 71 -1.77 5.58 13.33
N ASP A 72 -2.40 4.42 13.12
CA ASP A 72 -1.69 3.13 13.26
C ASP A 72 -0.82 2.86 12.04
N ILE A 73 0.30 2.22 12.29
CA ILE A 73 1.24 1.77 11.25
C ILE A 73 1.34 0.25 11.31
N CYS A 74 1.12 -0.37 10.15
CA CYS A 74 1.31 -1.80 9.98
C CYS A 74 2.56 -2.05 9.14
N ILE A 75 3.45 -2.93 9.60
CA ILE A 75 4.63 -3.33 8.83
C ILE A 75 4.51 -4.80 8.49
N VAL A 76 4.60 -5.11 7.19
CA VAL A 76 4.56 -6.47 6.66
C VAL A 76 5.94 -6.77 6.10
N GLU A 77 6.62 -7.73 6.71
CA GLU A 77 7.98 -8.12 6.32
C GLU A 77 7.96 -9.23 5.27
N PRO A 78 9.08 -9.46 4.56
CA PRO A 78 9.16 -10.57 3.61
C PRO A 78 8.79 -11.90 4.28
N GLY A 79 7.90 -12.64 3.63
CA GLY A 79 7.40 -13.91 4.15
C GLY A 79 6.15 -13.81 5.02
N ASP A 80 5.85 -12.65 5.58
CA ASP A 80 4.59 -12.45 6.29
C ASP A 80 3.42 -12.51 5.31
N TRP A 81 2.40 -13.30 5.62
CA TRP A 81 1.16 -13.27 4.87
C TRP A 81 0.17 -12.30 5.51
N ALA A 82 -0.65 -11.70 4.69
CA ALA A 82 -1.65 -10.74 5.13
C ALA A 82 -2.95 -10.94 4.38
N GLU A 83 -4.07 -10.89 5.12
CA GLU A 83 -5.42 -10.87 4.55
C GLU A 83 -6.34 -10.09 5.47
N GLY A 84 -7.36 -9.50 4.90
CA GLY A 84 -8.31 -8.75 5.70
C GLY A 84 -9.34 -8.00 4.88
N TYR A 85 -9.84 -6.93 5.47
CA TYR A 85 -10.90 -6.13 4.86
C TYR A 85 -10.96 -4.75 5.53
N TYR A 86 -11.71 -3.86 4.92
CA TYR A 86 -11.93 -2.51 5.44
C TYR A 86 -13.34 -2.43 6.03
N THR A 87 -13.44 -2.07 7.30
CA THR A 87 -14.74 -1.93 7.99
C THR A 87 -15.37 -0.57 7.78
N GLU A 88 -14.59 0.40 7.33
CA GLU A 88 -14.99 1.77 7.01
C GLU A 88 -14.29 2.16 5.72
N ASP A 89 -14.71 3.26 5.11
CA ASP A 89 -13.94 3.88 4.04
C ASP A 89 -12.58 4.29 4.63
N THR A 90 -11.50 3.81 4.04
CA THR A 90 -10.17 3.90 4.64
C THR A 90 -9.17 4.48 3.66
N ASP A 91 -8.43 5.49 4.12
CA ASP A 91 -7.32 6.07 3.39
C ASP A 91 -6.00 5.59 3.99
N THR A 92 -5.07 5.19 3.12
CA THR A 92 -3.76 4.68 3.54
C THR A 92 -2.66 5.32 2.72
N VAL A 93 -1.51 5.53 3.38
CA VAL A 93 -0.24 5.75 2.71
C VAL A 93 0.55 4.46 2.83
N CYS A 94 0.99 3.93 1.70
CA CYS A 94 1.77 2.71 1.66
C CYS A 94 3.16 2.99 1.12
N VAL A 95 4.18 2.47 1.79
CA VAL A 95 5.57 2.54 1.36
C VAL A 95 6.12 1.13 1.30
N LYS A 96 6.74 0.79 0.18
CA LYS A 96 7.44 -0.49 0.01
C LYS A 96 8.91 -0.24 -0.31
N TRP A 97 9.79 -1.08 0.16
CA TRP A 97 11.20 -1.02 -0.19
C TRP A 97 11.83 -2.41 -0.28
N PRO A 98 12.71 -2.64 -1.29
CA PRO A 98 12.97 -1.77 -2.45
C PRO A 98 11.75 -1.65 -3.37
N SER A 99 11.82 -0.82 -4.40
CA SER A 99 10.80 -0.79 -5.44
C SER A 99 10.97 -2.02 -6.33
N LEU A 100 10.10 -2.99 -6.15
CA LEU A 100 10.10 -4.23 -6.92
C LEU A 100 8.66 -4.56 -7.31
N PRO A 101 8.15 -3.98 -8.41
CA PRO A 101 6.82 -4.28 -8.91
C PRO A 101 6.68 -5.79 -9.16
N ASN A 102 5.51 -6.33 -8.85
CA ASN A 102 5.16 -7.75 -9.02
C ASN A 102 5.71 -8.70 -7.94
N ASP A 103 6.37 -8.22 -6.89
CA ASP A 103 6.75 -9.06 -5.74
C ASP A 103 5.53 -9.27 -4.83
N LYS A 104 4.51 -9.91 -5.37
CA LYS A 104 3.26 -10.18 -4.69
C LYS A 104 2.74 -11.55 -5.12
N TYR A 105 2.50 -12.41 -4.14
CA TYR A 105 2.12 -13.79 -4.38
C TYR A 105 0.86 -14.09 -3.59
N TYR A 106 -0.20 -14.52 -4.29
CA TYR A 106 -1.46 -14.89 -3.68
C TYR A 106 -1.41 -16.34 -3.18
N ILE A 107 -2.09 -16.56 -2.08
CA ILE A 107 -2.15 -17.90 -1.46
C ILE A 107 -3.54 -18.51 -1.66
#